data_5b5eb108f1f89f84bfe7071c02ba342f
#
_entry.id   5b5eb108f1f89f84bfe7071c02ba342f
#
_cell.length_a   1.000
_cell.length_b   1.000
_cell.length_c   1.000
_cell.angle_alpha   90.00
_cell.angle_beta   90.00
_cell.angle_gamma   90.00
#
_symmetry.space_group_name_H-M   'P 1'
#
loop_
_entity.id
_entity.type
_entity.pdbx_description
1 polymer ?
#
loop_
_entity_poly.entity_id
_entity_poly.type
_entity_poly.pdbx_seq_one_letter_code
_entity_poly.pdbx_strand_id
1 'polypeptide(L)'
;MTNKTLLSSVVLASMAQFAAAGNAGEQSHPNIILILCDDMGFSDLGCYGGEVKTPNIDFLAENGVRFSQFKNPGRSCPSRAALLTGRYQHEAGMGWMTAVDEHRPGYRGQISADYPTIAEVLKANGYATYMSGKWHLTVQGAFDKPNGSYPTQRGFDKYYG
;
A
#
# COMPACT_ATOMS: atom_id res chain seq x y z
N MET A 1 -23.39 12.30 -59.20
CA MET A 1 -22.25 11.43 -58.86
C MET A 1 -21.16 12.30 -58.27
N THR A 2 -20.53 11.90 -57.22
CA THR A 2 -19.33 12.54 -56.60
C THR A 2 -19.56 13.37 -55.33
N ASN A 3 -20.03 12.77 -54.24
CA ASN A 3 -19.73 13.36 -52.93
C ASN A 3 -19.64 12.30 -51.78
N LYS A 4 -19.85 11.02 -52.10
CA LYS A 4 -19.77 9.96 -51.07
C LYS A 4 -18.37 9.33 -50.90
N THR A 5 -17.51 9.43 -51.91
CA THR A 5 -16.17 8.85 -51.88
C THR A 5 -15.13 9.72 -51.15
N LEU A 6 -15.34 11.02 -51.07
CA LEU A 6 -14.42 11.92 -50.35
C LEU A 6 -14.61 11.88 -48.82
N LEU A 7 -15.82 11.64 -48.31
CA LEU A 7 -16.07 11.51 -46.88
C LEU A 7 -15.50 10.24 -46.29
N SER A 8 -15.50 9.12 -47.05
CA SER A 8 -14.98 7.84 -46.58
C SER A 8 -13.43 7.86 -46.40
N SER A 9 -12.74 8.62 -47.27
CA SER A 9 -11.27 8.69 -47.23
C SER A 9 -10.77 9.56 -46.05
N VAL A 10 -11.52 10.58 -45.69
CA VAL A 10 -11.15 11.47 -44.55
C VAL A 10 -11.39 10.78 -43.21
N VAL A 11 -12.44 9.97 -43.07
CA VAL A 11 -12.75 9.24 -41.84
C VAL A 11 -11.76 8.10 -41.61
N LEU A 12 -11.30 7.41 -42.68
CA LEU A 12 -10.28 6.37 -42.52
C LEU A 12 -8.87 6.95 -42.15
N ALA A 13 -8.54 8.13 -42.69
CA ALA A 13 -7.28 8.79 -42.37
C ALA A 13 -7.21 9.31 -40.91
N SER A 14 -8.35 9.75 -40.35
CA SER A 14 -8.42 10.18 -38.94
C SER A 14 -8.39 9.01 -37.95
N MET A 15 -8.87 7.82 -38.31
CA MET A 15 -8.75 6.63 -37.46
C MET A 15 -7.35 6.02 -37.47
N ALA A 16 -6.60 6.17 -38.56
CA ALA A 16 -5.20 5.71 -38.62
C ALA A 16 -4.25 6.56 -37.76
N GLN A 17 -4.56 7.82 -37.50
CA GLN A 17 -3.75 8.68 -36.62
C GLN A 17 -3.96 8.41 -35.15
N PHE A 18 -5.09 7.84 -34.73
CA PHE A 18 -5.30 7.41 -33.35
C PHE A 18 -4.61 6.09 -33.00
N ALA A 19 -4.32 5.25 -33.99
CA ALA A 19 -3.62 3.98 -33.79
C ALA A 19 -2.07 4.13 -33.74
N ALA A 20 -1.52 5.27 -34.13
CA ALA A 20 -0.06 5.52 -34.13
C ALA A 20 0.44 6.24 -32.87
N ALA A 21 -0.43 6.58 -31.92
CA ALA A 21 -0.04 7.23 -30.66
C ALA A 21 0.20 6.24 -29.50
N GLY A 22 0.40 4.98 -29.82
CA GLY A 22 0.57 3.89 -28.85
C GLY A 22 1.96 3.26 -28.81
N ASN A 23 3.02 4.03 -28.98
CA ASN A 23 4.29 3.69 -28.32
C ASN A 23 4.16 4.18 -26.87
N ALA A 24 3.49 3.38 -26.02
CA ALA A 24 3.66 3.44 -24.60
C ALA A 24 5.17 3.16 -24.37
N GLY A 25 5.96 4.22 -24.22
CA GLY A 25 7.30 4.12 -23.69
C GLY A 25 7.18 3.27 -22.42
N GLU A 26 8.11 2.37 -22.19
CA GLU A 26 8.22 1.57 -20.99
C GLU A 26 7.88 2.46 -19.81
N GLN A 27 6.69 2.25 -19.19
CA GLN A 27 6.29 3.04 -18.04
C GLN A 27 7.28 2.69 -16.94
N SER A 28 8.26 3.55 -16.70
CA SER A 28 9.20 3.38 -15.62
C SER A 28 8.39 3.47 -14.32
N HIS A 29 8.19 2.32 -13.67
CA HIS A 29 7.54 2.28 -12.37
C HIS A 29 8.50 2.87 -11.33
N PRO A 30 8.10 3.92 -10.59
CA PRO A 30 8.96 4.49 -9.55
C PRO A 30 9.15 3.50 -8.41
N ASN A 31 10.31 3.51 -7.78
CA ASN A 31 10.50 2.79 -6.53
C ASN A 31 9.64 3.41 -5.43
N ILE A 32 9.02 2.57 -4.60
CA ILE A 32 8.14 2.98 -3.50
C ILE A 32 8.78 2.52 -2.19
N ILE A 33 9.06 3.46 -1.30
CA ILE A 33 9.58 3.18 0.05
C ILE A 33 8.53 3.62 1.05
N LEU A 34 7.99 2.67 1.84
CA LEU A 34 7.06 2.93 2.91
C LEU A 34 7.77 2.76 4.25
N ILE A 35 7.92 3.84 5.02
CA ILE A 35 8.56 3.84 6.34
C ILE A 35 7.46 4.03 7.39
N LEU A 36 7.27 3.02 8.24
CA LEU A 36 6.33 3.07 9.35
C LEU A 36 7.09 3.06 10.68
N CYS A 37 7.07 4.18 11.37
CA CYS A 37 7.62 4.29 12.73
C CYS A 37 6.62 3.73 13.75
N ASP A 38 7.12 2.94 14.70
CA ASP A 38 6.32 2.36 15.78
C ASP A 38 6.35 3.30 16.99
N ASP A 39 5.20 3.50 17.62
CA ASP A 39 5.01 4.31 18.82
C ASP A 39 5.48 5.79 18.71
N MET A 40 5.51 6.34 17.50
CA MET A 40 5.87 7.73 17.25
C MET A 40 4.62 8.62 17.24
N GLY A 41 4.66 9.71 18.00
CA GLY A 41 3.62 10.73 18.06
C GLY A 41 3.76 11.81 16.97
N PHE A 42 2.70 12.54 16.73
CA PHE A 42 2.67 13.63 15.75
C PHE A 42 3.74 14.69 16.00
N SER A 43 3.95 15.04 17.28
CA SER A 43 4.87 16.10 17.71
C SER A 43 6.30 15.63 17.96
N ASP A 44 6.65 14.38 17.63
CA ASP A 44 8.01 13.87 17.86
C ASP A 44 8.99 14.32 16.77
N LEU A 45 8.48 14.63 15.59
CA LEU A 45 9.29 15.07 14.45
C LEU A 45 9.53 16.58 14.46
N GLY A 46 10.76 16.99 14.12
CA GLY A 46 11.15 18.42 14.05
C GLY A 46 10.25 19.22 13.11
N CYS A 47 9.88 18.67 11.95
CA CYS A 47 8.99 19.32 10.97
C CYS A 47 7.56 19.58 11.49
N TYR A 48 7.16 18.98 12.60
CA TYR A 48 5.90 19.25 13.31
C TYR A 48 6.10 19.97 14.67
N GLY A 49 7.30 20.48 14.92
CA GLY A 49 7.63 21.22 16.14
C GLY A 49 8.16 20.36 17.28
N GLY A 50 8.60 19.12 16.99
CA GLY A 50 9.20 18.22 17.96
C GLY A 50 10.56 18.71 18.48
N GLU A 51 10.92 18.27 19.68
CA GLU A 51 12.21 18.60 20.32
C GLU A 51 13.35 17.76 19.76
N VAL A 52 13.04 16.61 19.18
CA VAL A 52 14.03 15.69 18.59
C VAL A 52 14.46 16.23 17.22
N LYS A 53 15.77 16.30 17.01
CA LYS A 53 16.31 16.70 15.70
C LYS A 53 16.15 15.55 14.71
N THR A 54 15.36 15.77 13.66
CA THR A 54 15.07 14.79 12.60
C THR A 54 15.43 15.33 11.21
N PRO A 55 16.70 15.72 10.96
CA PRO A 55 17.06 16.51 9.78
C PRO A 55 16.74 15.82 8.45
N ASN A 56 16.85 14.51 8.37
CA ASN A 56 16.53 13.77 7.14
C ASN A 56 15.02 13.67 6.89
N ILE A 57 14.21 13.52 7.94
CA ILE A 57 12.75 13.51 7.82
C ILE A 57 12.25 14.94 7.57
N ASP A 58 12.86 15.94 8.21
CA ASP A 58 12.55 17.34 7.98
C ASP A 58 12.84 17.75 6.53
N PHE A 59 13.94 17.26 5.95
CA PHE A 59 14.25 17.44 4.53
C PHE A 59 13.17 16.83 3.62
N LEU A 60 12.68 15.62 3.93
CA LEU A 60 11.56 15.02 3.18
C LEU A 60 10.29 15.86 3.31
N ALA A 61 10.04 16.41 4.49
CA ALA A 61 8.88 17.25 4.77
C ALA A 61 8.94 18.60 4.03
N GLU A 62 10.13 19.16 3.85
CA GLU A 62 10.35 20.42 3.10
C GLU A 62 10.21 20.24 1.59
N ASN A 63 10.58 19.06 1.07
CA ASN A 63 10.57 18.76 -0.36
C ASN A 63 9.39 17.90 -0.82
N GLY A 64 8.47 17.56 0.08
CA GLY A 64 7.33 16.70 -0.18
C GLY A 64 6.02 17.28 0.33
N VAL A 65 5.09 16.40 0.67
CA VAL A 65 3.77 16.76 1.21
C VAL A 65 3.68 16.37 2.68
N ARG A 66 3.32 17.31 3.55
CA ARG A 66 3.01 17.06 4.95
C ARG A 66 1.49 17.07 5.18
N PHE A 67 1.00 16.03 5.85
CA PHE A 67 -0.40 15.96 6.26
C PHE A 67 -0.54 16.45 7.71
N SER A 68 -1.37 17.45 7.95
CA SER A 68 -1.65 17.99 9.29
C SER A 68 -2.84 17.29 9.97
N GLN A 69 -3.63 16.52 9.23
CA GLN A 69 -4.85 15.86 9.70
C GLN A 69 -4.86 14.35 9.39
N PHE A 70 -3.70 13.73 9.37
CA PHE A 70 -3.57 12.29 9.16
C PHE A 70 -3.86 11.53 10.45
N LYS A 71 -4.86 10.67 10.43
CA LYS A 71 -5.30 9.87 11.58
C LYS A 71 -5.07 8.39 11.34
N ASN A 72 -4.74 7.67 12.38
CA ASN A 72 -4.58 6.22 12.36
C ASN A 72 -5.40 5.59 13.52
N PRO A 73 -5.55 4.25 13.57
CA PRO A 73 -6.25 3.55 14.63
C PRO A 73 -5.59 3.61 16.03
N GLY A 74 -4.46 4.26 16.19
CA GLY A 74 -3.78 4.51 17.47
C GLY A 74 -3.08 3.30 18.11
N ARG A 75 -3.17 2.10 17.51
CA ARG A 75 -2.50 0.88 17.99
C ARG A 75 -1.77 0.19 16.86
N SER A 76 -0.72 -0.57 17.19
CA SER A 76 0.18 -1.20 16.24
C SER A 76 -0.53 -2.09 15.21
N CYS A 77 -1.16 -3.18 15.65
CA CYS A 77 -1.79 -4.14 14.73
C CYS A 77 -2.90 -3.51 13.88
N PRO A 78 -3.87 -2.77 14.46
CA PRO A 78 -4.90 -2.10 13.69
C PRO A 78 -4.35 -1.12 12.65
N SER A 79 -3.35 -0.32 13.02
CA SER A 79 -2.73 0.67 12.12
C SER A 79 -1.98 -0.01 10.96
N ARG A 80 -1.25 -1.10 11.24
CA ARG A 80 -0.53 -1.88 10.22
C ARG A 80 -1.50 -2.54 9.24
N ALA A 81 -2.58 -3.14 9.75
CA ALA A 81 -3.61 -3.74 8.91
C ALA A 81 -4.28 -2.70 8.02
N ALA A 82 -4.68 -1.55 8.57
CA ALA A 82 -5.31 -0.47 7.81
C ALA A 82 -4.37 0.09 6.73
N LEU A 83 -3.09 0.32 7.08
CA LEU A 83 -2.09 0.83 6.15
C LEU A 83 -1.83 -0.13 4.99
N LEU A 84 -1.68 -1.42 5.29
CA LEU A 84 -1.34 -2.42 4.29
C LEU A 84 -2.51 -2.80 3.38
N THR A 85 -3.75 -2.72 3.86
CA THR A 85 -4.93 -3.12 3.08
C THR A 85 -5.71 -1.94 2.50
N GLY A 86 -5.45 -0.72 2.97
CA GLY A 86 -6.26 0.46 2.64
C GLY A 86 -7.71 0.37 3.16
N ARG A 87 -7.97 -0.49 4.16
CA ARG A 87 -9.28 -0.74 4.75
C ARG A 87 -9.31 -0.36 6.21
N TYR A 88 -10.50 -0.14 6.76
CA TYR A 88 -10.63 -0.02 8.21
C TYR A 88 -10.15 -1.31 8.89
N GLN A 89 -9.48 -1.16 10.01
CA GLN A 89 -8.89 -2.28 10.74
C GLN A 89 -9.88 -3.40 11.07
N HIS A 90 -11.15 -3.08 11.31
CA HIS A 90 -12.18 -4.08 11.57
C HIS A 90 -12.54 -4.90 10.33
N GLU A 91 -12.58 -4.28 9.15
CA GLU A 91 -12.76 -5.00 7.89
C GLU A 91 -11.57 -5.92 7.63
N ALA A 92 -10.36 -5.45 7.91
CA ALA A 92 -9.14 -6.24 7.80
C ALA A 92 -8.98 -7.33 8.90
N GLY A 93 -9.98 -7.53 9.77
CA GLY A 93 -9.95 -8.54 10.83
C GLY A 93 -9.15 -8.13 12.08
N MET A 94 -8.61 -6.90 12.09
CA MET A 94 -7.65 -6.41 13.08
C MET A 94 -8.17 -5.24 13.91
N GLY A 95 -9.43 -5.32 14.36
CA GLY A 95 -10.01 -4.35 15.30
C GLY A 95 -9.30 -4.29 16.66
N TRP A 96 -8.49 -5.29 16.98
CA TRP A 96 -7.68 -5.39 18.18
C TRP A 96 -6.29 -5.98 17.88
N MET A 97 -5.60 -6.43 18.91
CA MET A 97 -4.24 -7.01 18.82
C MET A 97 -4.27 -8.47 18.35
N THR A 98 -3.12 -9.01 17.97
CA THR A 98 -2.96 -10.41 17.51
C THR A 98 -3.03 -11.45 18.63
N ALA A 99 -3.29 -11.04 19.87
CA ALA A 99 -3.23 -11.93 21.03
C ALA A 99 -4.24 -13.09 20.97
N VAL A 100 -5.43 -12.85 20.46
CA VAL A 100 -6.53 -13.85 20.44
C VAL A 100 -7.40 -13.63 19.19
N ASP A 101 -7.80 -14.73 18.54
CA ASP A 101 -8.92 -14.75 17.61
C ASP A 101 -10.23 -14.85 18.44
N GLU A 102 -11.03 -13.78 18.44
CA GLU A 102 -12.31 -13.75 19.14
C GLU A 102 -13.45 -14.45 18.35
N HIS A 103 -13.13 -15.05 17.20
CA HIS A 103 -14.07 -15.75 16.32
C HIS A 103 -15.29 -14.92 15.89
N ARG A 104 -15.16 -13.59 15.89
CA ARG A 104 -16.20 -12.66 15.43
C ARG A 104 -15.65 -11.70 14.35
N PRO A 105 -16.53 -11.19 13.47
CA PRO A 105 -16.13 -10.23 12.45
C PRO A 105 -15.35 -9.06 13.03
N GLY A 106 -14.27 -8.69 12.37
CA GLY A 106 -13.42 -7.57 12.77
C GLY A 106 -12.40 -7.86 13.88
N TYR A 107 -12.44 -9.01 14.55
CA TYR A 107 -11.60 -9.34 15.71
C TYR A 107 -10.99 -10.74 15.57
N ARG A 108 -10.35 -10.99 14.43
CA ARG A 108 -9.79 -12.30 14.07
C ARG A 108 -8.37 -12.52 14.56
N GLY A 109 -7.74 -11.49 15.14
CA GLY A 109 -6.35 -11.56 15.64
C GLY A 109 -5.28 -11.73 14.56
N GLN A 110 -5.66 -11.74 13.30
CA GLN A 110 -4.76 -11.76 12.14
C GLN A 110 -5.38 -11.02 10.95
N ILE A 111 -4.53 -10.58 10.04
CA ILE A 111 -4.96 -9.89 8.83
C ILE A 111 -5.84 -10.79 7.96
N SER A 112 -7.02 -10.29 7.55
CA SER A 112 -7.94 -11.03 6.69
C SER A 112 -7.35 -11.28 5.30
N ALA A 113 -7.61 -12.45 4.75
CA ALA A 113 -7.30 -12.80 3.37
C ALA A 113 -8.28 -12.19 2.35
N ASP A 114 -9.42 -11.65 2.82
CA ASP A 114 -10.47 -11.11 1.95
C ASP A 114 -10.06 -9.81 1.25
N TYR A 115 -9.04 -9.13 1.77
CA TYR A 115 -8.54 -7.87 1.22
C TYR A 115 -7.06 -7.99 0.86
N PRO A 116 -6.66 -7.64 -0.37
CA PRO A 116 -5.27 -7.66 -0.75
C PRO A 116 -4.47 -6.62 0.01
N THR A 117 -3.22 -6.93 0.30
CA THR A 117 -2.26 -5.96 0.82
C THR A 117 -1.67 -5.11 -0.32
N ILE A 118 -1.09 -3.97 0.04
CA ILE A 118 -0.32 -3.15 -0.92
C ILE A 118 0.78 -3.98 -1.62
N ALA A 119 1.40 -4.92 -0.92
CA ALA A 119 2.42 -5.80 -1.50
C ALA A 119 1.83 -6.74 -2.55
N GLU A 120 0.67 -7.35 -2.28
CA GLU A 120 -0.04 -8.20 -3.25
C GLU A 120 -0.44 -7.40 -4.50
N VAL A 121 -0.96 -6.18 -4.32
CA VAL A 121 -1.35 -5.28 -5.42
C VAL A 121 -0.13 -4.87 -6.24
N LEU A 122 0.96 -4.43 -5.61
CA LEU A 122 2.17 -4.00 -6.30
C LEU A 122 2.84 -5.17 -7.03
N LYS A 123 2.91 -6.34 -6.41
CA LYS A 123 3.44 -7.55 -7.02
C LYS A 123 2.67 -7.96 -8.29
N ALA A 124 1.34 -7.88 -8.25
CA ALA A 124 0.50 -8.13 -9.43
C ALA A 124 0.75 -7.12 -10.57
N ASN A 125 1.32 -5.95 -10.25
CA ASN A 125 1.71 -4.91 -11.21
C ASN A 125 3.22 -4.90 -11.52
N GLY A 126 3.93 -6.00 -11.30
CA GLY A 126 5.31 -6.19 -11.71
C GLY A 126 6.37 -5.65 -10.75
N TYR A 127 6.00 -5.19 -9.56
CA TYR A 127 6.97 -4.77 -8.55
C TYR A 127 7.58 -5.97 -7.81
N ALA A 128 8.85 -5.91 -7.51
CA ALA A 128 9.46 -6.72 -6.47
C ALA A 128 9.13 -6.11 -5.10
N THR A 129 8.71 -6.93 -4.14
CA THR A 129 8.16 -6.48 -2.86
C THR A 129 8.96 -7.02 -1.70
N TYR A 130 9.47 -6.11 -0.87
CA TYR A 130 10.33 -6.45 0.26
C TYR A 130 9.84 -5.79 1.53
N MET A 131 10.01 -6.46 2.66
CA MET A 131 9.71 -5.90 3.97
C MET A 131 10.83 -6.21 4.96
N SER A 132 11.19 -5.22 5.77
CA SER A 132 12.06 -5.38 6.92
C SER A 132 11.41 -4.77 8.15
N GLY A 133 11.51 -5.46 9.29
CA GLY A 133 11.01 -5.02 10.58
C GLY A 133 9.69 -5.66 11.01
N LYS A 134 9.01 -5.00 11.94
CA LYS A 134 7.82 -5.53 12.63
C LYS A 134 6.64 -5.78 11.70
N TRP A 135 6.12 -7.01 11.69
CA TRP A 135 4.87 -7.39 11.01
C TRP A 135 3.63 -7.21 11.89
N HIS A 136 3.50 -8.00 12.92
CA HIS A 136 2.47 -7.95 13.96
C HIS A 136 1.02 -8.10 13.44
N LEU A 137 0.80 -8.94 12.43
CA LEU A 137 -0.51 -9.19 11.81
C LEU A 137 -0.85 -10.69 11.68
N THR A 138 -0.09 -11.54 12.36
CA THR A 138 -0.32 -12.99 12.46
C THR A 138 -0.79 -13.30 13.87
N VAL A 139 -1.82 -14.13 14.03
CA VAL A 139 -2.32 -14.53 15.35
C VAL A 139 -1.21 -15.18 16.18
N GLN A 140 -1.15 -14.82 17.45
CA GLN A 140 -0.11 -15.30 18.35
C GLN A 140 -0.19 -16.83 18.52
N GLY A 141 0.97 -17.50 18.46
CA GLY A 141 1.07 -18.95 18.57
C GLY A 141 0.86 -19.74 17.28
N ALA A 142 0.57 -19.09 16.16
CA ALA A 142 0.38 -19.74 14.86
C ALA A 142 1.66 -19.72 14.01
N PHE A 143 2.82 -19.93 14.61
CA PHE A 143 4.13 -19.79 13.92
C PHE A 143 4.65 -21.11 13.32
N ASP A 144 4.08 -22.24 13.69
CA ASP A 144 4.57 -23.57 13.29
C ASP A 144 4.14 -23.96 11.86
N LYS A 145 3.09 -23.34 11.35
CA LYS A 145 2.53 -23.69 10.04
C LYS A 145 2.07 -22.43 9.29
N PRO A 146 2.22 -22.41 7.96
CA PRO A 146 1.64 -21.36 7.14
C PRO A 146 0.14 -21.25 7.37
N ASN A 147 -0.35 -20.05 7.70
CA ASN A 147 -1.76 -19.78 8.00
C ASN A 147 -2.37 -18.68 7.11
N GLY A 148 -1.68 -18.28 6.04
CA GLY A 148 -2.13 -17.25 5.13
C GLY A 148 -1.92 -15.82 5.60
N SER A 149 -1.30 -15.59 6.78
CA SER A 149 -1.11 -14.26 7.33
C SER A 149 0.35 -13.81 7.48
N TYR A 150 1.33 -14.65 7.12
CA TYR A 150 2.74 -14.25 7.13
C TYR A 150 3.08 -13.26 6.01
N PRO A 151 4.08 -12.39 6.18
CA PRO A 151 4.45 -11.42 5.15
C PRO A 151 4.66 -12.02 3.77
N THR A 152 5.37 -13.15 3.68
CA THR A 152 5.64 -13.86 2.42
C THR A 152 4.39 -14.52 1.80
N GLN A 153 3.36 -14.75 2.60
CA GLN A 153 2.04 -15.20 2.13
C GLN A 153 1.10 -14.05 1.78
N ARG A 154 1.50 -12.82 2.12
CA ARG A 154 0.75 -11.58 1.91
C ARG A 154 1.49 -10.63 0.96
N GLY A 155 2.11 -11.23 -0.07
CA GLY A 155 2.63 -10.53 -1.23
C GLY A 155 4.10 -10.10 -1.16
N PHE A 156 4.78 -10.19 -0.03
CA PHE A 156 6.21 -9.87 0.05
C PHE A 156 7.08 -11.00 -0.49
N ASP A 157 7.97 -10.70 -1.43
CA ASP A 157 8.94 -11.65 -1.99
C ASP A 157 10.00 -12.04 -0.96
N LYS A 158 10.38 -11.07 -0.12
CA LYS A 158 11.33 -11.30 0.99
C LYS A 158 10.88 -10.55 2.23
N TYR A 159 11.11 -11.17 3.37
CA TYR A 159 10.84 -10.61 4.69
C TYR A 159 12.01 -10.85 5.64
N TYR A 160 12.36 -9.84 6.41
CA TYR A 160 13.32 -9.91 7.52
C TYR A 160 12.77 -9.12 8.72
N GLY A 161 12.50 -9.82 9.86
CA GLY A 161 11.99 -9.24 11.08
C GLY A 161 11.44 -10.25 12.05
#